data_1c0c4dd387743a6c688d7fd28981b016
#
_entry.id   1c0c4dd387743a6c688d7fd28981b016
#
_cell.length_a   1.000
_cell.length_b   1.000
_cell.length_c   1.000
_cell.angle_alpha   90.00
_cell.angle_beta   90.00
_cell.angle_gamma   90.00
#
_symmetry.space_group_name_H-M   'P 1'
#
loop_
_entity.id
_entity.type
_entity.pdbx_description
1 polymer ?
#
loop_
_entity_poly.entity_id
_entity_poly.type
_entity_poly.pdbx_seq_one_letter_code
_entity_poly.pdbx_strand_id
1 'polypeptide(L)'
;MPILNSLSNEFGPLKAVVKTSLGSIEYHLNTRGRCFLQGLVKKIDDDVKFSNMAAPVTRVCPRVWKLCSSSFFRNTPFPNRAHFHLSVICNNGLLVSLNKRGVLKDCFPEGAGQVQLPLLLQSGSQTVYCGFDPTADSLHAGNLLAIIGLLHFRNAGHNVIALIGGATAQIGDPSGKTREREALHADVVKQNESGIRESLHRIFANHELYYCSDPKKLGTISVLNNAKWYKGWNVVAFLSDIGRHFRMGTMLSRHSVQSRLKSAEGMSFTEFSYQLFQAYDFYNLHQLYNCKIQLGGRDQLGNLMTGHEFIQK
;
A
#
# COMPACT_ATOMS: atom_id res chain seq x y z
N MET A 1 -16.37 20.58 18.71
CA MET A 1 -16.82 19.42 19.49
C MET A 1 -18.32 19.35 19.80
N PRO A 2 -19.22 20.21 19.28
CA PRO A 2 -20.67 20.02 19.47
C PRO A 2 -21.34 19.09 18.46
N ILE A 3 -20.71 18.80 17.30
CA ILE A 3 -21.34 18.02 16.21
C ILE A 3 -21.26 16.50 16.44
N LEU A 4 -20.31 16.03 17.23
CA LEU A 4 -20.18 14.60 17.55
C LEU A 4 -21.17 14.10 18.62
N ASN A 5 -21.74 14.99 19.43
CA ASN A 5 -22.73 14.62 20.44
C ASN A 5 -24.16 14.51 19.89
N SER A 6 -24.44 15.09 18.70
CA SER A 6 -25.78 14.96 18.10
C SER A 6 -25.98 13.66 17.32
N LEU A 7 -24.89 13.06 16.79
CA LEU A 7 -24.96 11.82 16.02
C LEU A 7 -25.03 10.55 16.89
N SER A 8 -24.66 10.62 18.16
CA SER A 8 -24.72 9.47 19.07
C SER A 8 -26.10 9.18 19.64
N ASN A 9 -27.06 10.10 19.51
CA ASN A 9 -28.44 9.94 20.02
C ASN A 9 -29.43 9.41 18.98
N GLU A 10 -29.08 9.46 17.68
CA GLU A 10 -29.98 8.96 16.61
C GLU A 10 -29.59 7.59 16.05
N PHE A 11 -28.31 7.21 16.19
CA PHE A 11 -27.84 5.89 15.74
C PHE A 11 -27.14 5.20 16.90
N GLY A 12 -27.68 4.07 17.32
CA GLY A 12 -27.06 3.21 18.34
C GLY A 12 -25.59 2.88 18.00
N PRO A 13 -24.85 2.18 18.87
CA PRO A 13 -23.41 1.98 18.72
C PRO A 13 -23.09 1.44 17.32
N LEU A 14 -22.31 2.20 16.55
CA LEU A 14 -21.89 1.84 15.20
C LEU A 14 -21.10 0.53 15.24
N LYS A 15 -21.67 -0.52 14.67
CA LYS A 15 -21.03 -1.83 14.49
C LYS A 15 -20.51 -1.92 13.07
N ALA A 16 -19.22 -2.12 12.90
CA ALA A 16 -18.65 -2.48 11.61
C ALA A 16 -18.25 -3.96 11.63
N VAL A 17 -18.77 -4.75 10.68
CA VAL A 17 -18.43 -6.16 10.52
C VAL A 17 -17.57 -6.29 9.26
N VAL A 18 -16.32 -6.71 9.43
CA VAL A 18 -15.44 -7.04 8.31
C VAL A 18 -15.40 -8.57 8.19
N LYS A 19 -15.95 -9.09 7.09
CA LYS A 19 -15.86 -10.52 6.75
C LYS A 19 -14.54 -10.81 6.06
N THR A 20 -13.77 -11.71 6.63
CA THR A 20 -12.54 -12.25 6.02
C THR A 20 -12.73 -13.75 5.75
N SER A 21 -11.85 -14.34 4.96
CA SER A 21 -11.84 -15.78 4.70
C SER A 21 -11.60 -16.65 5.94
N LEU A 22 -11.27 -16.05 7.07
CA LEU A 22 -11.00 -16.72 8.36
C LEU A 22 -12.05 -16.42 9.44
N GLY A 23 -13.10 -15.66 9.13
CA GLY A 23 -14.17 -15.31 10.07
C GLY A 23 -14.55 -13.82 10.03
N SER A 24 -15.51 -13.44 10.87
CA SER A 24 -15.98 -12.06 10.99
C SER A 24 -15.34 -11.39 12.19
N ILE A 25 -14.84 -10.16 12.01
CA ILE A 25 -14.33 -9.32 13.09
C ILE A 25 -15.32 -8.18 13.30
N GLU A 26 -15.86 -8.10 14.50
CA GLU A 26 -16.76 -7.01 14.90
C GLU A 26 -15.98 -5.90 15.61
N TYR A 27 -16.22 -4.67 15.21
CA TYR A 27 -15.64 -3.48 15.82
C TYR A 27 -16.74 -2.71 16.55
N HIS A 28 -16.52 -2.41 17.83
CA HIS A 28 -17.39 -1.56 18.63
C HIS A 28 -16.68 -0.23 18.90
N LEU A 29 -17.30 0.88 18.51
CA LEU A 29 -16.87 2.23 18.90
C LEU A 29 -17.64 2.64 20.16
N ASN A 30 -16.92 2.96 21.24
CA ASN A 30 -17.56 3.53 22.41
C ASN A 30 -17.69 5.05 22.29
N THR A 31 -18.53 5.66 23.14
CA THR A 31 -18.82 7.09 23.19
C THR A 31 -17.62 8.01 23.47
N ARG A 32 -16.42 7.46 23.68
CA ARG A 32 -15.16 8.21 23.88
C ARG A 32 -14.18 8.02 22.71
N GLY A 33 -14.64 7.48 21.57
CA GLY A 33 -13.83 7.33 20.36
C GLY A 33 -12.69 6.30 20.48
N ARG A 34 -12.74 5.40 21.46
CA ARG A 34 -11.76 4.32 21.60
C ARG A 34 -12.29 3.06 20.91
N CYS A 35 -11.51 2.53 19.99
CA CYS A 35 -11.81 1.28 19.32
C CYS A 35 -11.36 0.11 20.20
N PHE A 36 -12.29 -0.75 20.60
CA PHE A 36 -11.98 -2.01 21.26
C PHE A 36 -12.12 -3.15 20.25
N LEU A 37 -11.06 -3.92 20.07
CA LEU A 37 -11.07 -5.17 19.35
C LEU A 37 -11.64 -6.27 20.26
N GLN A 38 -12.86 -6.70 20.02
CA GLN A 38 -13.36 -7.97 20.50
C GLN A 38 -13.29 -8.97 19.35
N GLY A 39 -12.15 -9.66 19.25
CA GLY A 39 -11.99 -10.79 18.35
C GLY A 39 -12.40 -12.07 19.05
N LEU A 40 -13.51 -12.67 18.62
CA LEU A 40 -13.80 -14.07 18.92
C LEU A 40 -12.98 -14.92 17.92
N VAL A 41 -11.81 -15.34 18.31
CA VAL A 41 -11.12 -16.47 17.68
C VAL A 41 -11.78 -17.75 18.18
N LYS A 42 -12.75 -18.28 17.46
CA LYS A 42 -13.24 -19.64 17.65
C LYS A 42 -12.34 -20.60 16.87
N LYS A 43 -11.67 -21.45 17.62
CA LYS A 43 -10.83 -22.58 17.23
C LYS A 43 -9.34 -22.27 17.00
N ILE A 44 -8.61 -22.23 18.08
CA ILE A 44 -7.30 -22.87 18.19
C ILE A 44 -7.35 -23.64 19.51
N ASP A 45 -7.10 -24.92 19.40
CA ASP A 45 -6.96 -26.00 20.38
C ASP A 45 -7.09 -25.73 21.88
N ASP A 46 -7.87 -26.60 22.51
CA ASP A 46 -8.14 -26.80 23.93
C ASP A 46 -6.87 -27.10 24.75
N ASP A 47 -6.05 -26.13 25.08
CA ASP A 47 -5.04 -26.32 26.13
C ASP A 47 -4.33 -25.04 26.62
N VAL A 48 -4.99 -23.87 26.65
CA VAL A 48 -4.46 -22.74 27.43
C VAL A 48 -5.57 -22.02 28.19
N LYS A 49 -5.68 -22.30 29.46
CA LYS A 49 -6.46 -21.51 30.42
C LYS A 49 -5.84 -20.13 30.59
N PHE A 50 -6.50 -19.10 30.14
CA PHE A 50 -6.21 -17.71 30.52
C PHE A 50 -7.26 -17.23 31.53
N SER A 51 -6.85 -17.15 32.77
CA SER A 51 -7.56 -16.42 33.83
C SER A 51 -7.33 -14.92 33.67
N ASN A 52 -8.43 -14.14 33.83
CA ASN A 52 -8.53 -12.71 33.93
C ASN A 52 -7.25 -11.96 34.30
N MET A 53 -6.77 -11.07 33.39
CA MET A 53 -5.95 -9.92 33.77
C MET A 53 -6.22 -8.75 32.82
N ALA A 54 -6.97 -7.79 33.28
CA ALA A 54 -6.94 -6.44 32.78
C ALA A 54 -5.73 -5.74 33.42
N ALA A 55 -4.70 -5.42 32.63
CA ALA A 55 -3.60 -4.56 33.06
C ALA A 55 -3.12 -3.70 31.88
N PRO A 56 -2.74 -2.43 32.12
CA PRO A 56 -2.28 -1.53 31.08
C PRO A 56 -0.90 -1.96 30.59
N VAL A 57 -0.72 -1.92 29.25
CA VAL A 57 0.55 -2.25 28.58
C VAL A 57 1.54 -1.12 28.82
N THR A 58 2.21 -1.16 29.96
CA THR A 58 3.45 -0.44 30.23
C THR A 58 4.29 -1.28 31.17
N ARG A 59 5.04 -2.21 30.58
CA ARG A 59 6.32 -2.73 31.13
C ARG A 59 6.73 -3.97 30.33
N VAL A 60 7.74 -3.81 29.51
CA VAL A 60 8.53 -4.93 28.99
C VAL A 60 9.17 -5.63 30.19
N CYS A 61 8.92 -6.92 30.34
CA CYS A 61 9.36 -7.73 31.46
C CYS A 61 10.90 -7.76 31.56
N PRO A 62 11.51 -7.30 32.67
CA PRO A 62 12.97 -7.27 32.84
C PRO A 62 13.65 -8.67 32.84
N ARG A 63 12.88 -9.75 32.89
CA ARG A 63 13.41 -11.12 32.88
C ARG A 63 13.86 -11.63 31.52
N VAL A 64 13.35 -11.04 30.43
CA VAL A 64 13.80 -11.39 29.06
C VAL A 64 15.18 -10.79 28.77
N TRP A 65 15.52 -9.65 29.38
CA TRP A 65 16.84 -9.01 29.23
C TRP A 65 17.97 -9.77 29.93
N LYS A 66 17.68 -10.48 31.05
CA LYS A 66 18.69 -11.22 31.80
C LYS A 66 19.06 -12.58 31.22
N LEU A 67 18.25 -13.15 30.34
CA LEU A 67 18.57 -14.41 29.65
C LEU A 67 19.52 -14.23 28.45
N CYS A 68 19.70 -13.00 27.96
CA CYS A 68 20.67 -12.69 26.92
C CYS A 68 22.04 -12.23 27.45
N SER A 69 22.22 -12.05 28.76
CA SER A 69 23.46 -11.49 29.33
C SER A 69 24.21 -12.43 30.31
N SER A 70 23.80 -13.70 30.51
CA SER A 70 24.54 -14.64 31.35
C SER A 70 25.43 -15.57 30.51
N SER A 71 26.69 -15.27 30.51
CA SER A 71 27.91 -16.11 30.57
C SER A 71 27.81 -17.60 30.19
N PHE A 72 27.36 -17.96 28.99
CA PHE A 72 27.52 -19.35 28.51
C PHE A 72 28.33 -19.48 27.19
N PHE A 73 28.94 -18.40 26.69
CA PHE A 73 29.80 -18.42 25.50
C PHE A 73 31.19 -17.87 25.81
N ARG A 74 31.92 -18.51 26.74
CA ARG A 74 33.36 -18.42 26.76
C ARG A 74 33.92 -19.79 26.38
N ASN A 75 34.72 -19.76 25.29
CA ASN A 75 35.52 -20.84 24.74
C ASN A 75 34.87 -21.75 23.69
N THR A 76 34.57 -21.18 22.53
CA THR A 76 34.69 -21.89 21.25
C THR A 76 35.07 -20.88 20.15
N PRO A 77 36.10 -21.16 19.32
CA PRO A 77 36.45 -20.28 18.19
C PRO A 77 35.48 -20.56 17.04
N PHE A 78 34.42 -19.76 16.94
CA PHE A 78 33.55 -19.76 15.75
C PHE A 78 33.95 -18.62 14.81
N PRO A 79 34.14 -18.89 13.51
CA PRO A 79 34.51 -17.88 12.55
C PRO A 79 33.36 -16.92 12.31
N ASN A 80 33.68 -15.68 11.96
CA ASN A 80 32.91 -14.48 11.68
C ASN A 80 31.58 -14.60 10.84
N ARG A 81 30.72 -15.60 11.12
CA ARG A 81 29.41 -15.75 10.48
C ARG A 81 28.20 -15.27 11.32
N ALA A 82 28.40 -14.96 12.61
CA ALA A 82 27.29 -14.65 13.53
C ALA A 82 26.71 -13.23 13.33
N HIS A 83 27.47 -12.29 12.79
CA HIS A 83 26.95 -10.92 12.54
C HIS A 83 26.03 -10.79 11.31
N PHE A 84 26.09 -11.72 10.37
CA PHE A 84 25.25 -11.69 9.18
C PHE A 84 23.80 -12.13 9.45
N HIS A 85 23.56 -12.94 10.46
CA HIS A 85 22.23 -13.49 10.74
C HIS A 85 21.31 -12.54 11.51
N LEU A 86 21.80 -11.63 12.34
CA LEU A 86 20.93 -10.71 13.10
C LEU A 86 20.38 -9.57 12.26
N SER A 87 21.12 -9.07 11.27
CA SER A 87 20.62 -8.04 10.36
C SER A 87 19.61 -8.57 9.36
N VAL A 88 19.72 -9.82 8.93
CA VAL A 88 18.77 -10.51 8.05
C VAL A 88 17.41 -10.70 8.72
N ILE A 89 17.37 -10.92 10.03
CA ILE A 89 16.10 -11.12 10.79
C ILE A 89 15.30 -9.82 10.91
N CYS A 90 15.94 -8.66 11.03
CA CYS A 90 15.23 -7.38 11.20
C CYS A 90 14.52 -6.89 9.95
N ASN A 91 15.09 -7.08 8.75
CA ASN A 91 14.45 -6.62 7.50
C ASN A 91 13.50 -7.65 6.87
N ASN A 92 13.68 -8.93 7.16
CA ASN A 92 12.66 -9.94 6.83
C ASN A 92 11.36 -9.76 7.67
N GLY A 93 11.41 -9.04 8.78
CA GLY A 93 10.26 -8.76 9.63
C GLY A 93 9.15 -7.98 8.92
N LEU A 94 9.48 -6.99 8.07
CA LEU A 94 8.51 -6.21 7.32
C LEU A 94 7.72 -7.09 6.34
N LEU A 95 8.39 -7.77 5.42
CA LEU A 95 7.74 -8.60 4.40
C LEU A 95 6.98 -9.77 5.01
N VAL A 96 7.55 -10.43 6.03
CA VAL A 96 6.88 -11.50 6.77
C VAL A 96 5.63 -10.98 7.47
N SER A 97 5.70 -9.80 8.09
CA SER A 97 4.54 -9.18 8.74
C SER A 97 3.45 -8.81 7.73
N LEU A 98 3.81 -8.20 6.59
CA LEU A 98 2.87 -7.84 5.53
C LEU A 98 2.19 -9.08 4.93
N ASN A 99 2.96 -10.15 4.70
CA ASN A 99 2.44 -11.40 4.16
C ASN A 99 1.51 -12.09 5.16
N LYS A 100 1.92 -12.24 6.42
CA LYS A 100 1.06 -12.83 7.48
C LYS A 100 -0.25 -12.07 7.67
N ARG A 101 -0.25 -10.75 7.47
CA ARG A 101 -1.45 -9.90 7.55
C ARG A 101 -2.27 -9.91 6.27
N GLY A 102 -1.81 -10.58 5.20
CA GLY A 102 -2.47 -10.61 3.90
C GLY A 102 -2.41 -9.28 3.13
N VAL A 103 -1.56 -8.34 3.55
CA VAL A 103 -1.35 -7.05 2.87
C VAL A 103 -0.50 -7.24 1.61
N LEU A 104 0.50 -8.12 1.65
CA LEU A 104 1.34 -8.49 0.51
C LEU A 104 1.01 -9.92 0.09
N LYS A 105 0.56 -10.12 -1.15
CA LYS A 105 0.25 -11.43 -1.71
C LYS A 105 1.17 -11.82 -2.85
N ASP A 106 1.12 -11.04 -3.91
CA ASP A 106 1.83 -11.31 -5.15
C ASP A 106 2.97 -10.30 -5.32
N CYS A 107 4.06 -10.71 -5.92
CA CYS A 107 5.19 -9.86 -6.25
C CYS A 107 5.63 -10.13 -7.69
N PHE A 108 5.87 -9.08 -8.45
CA PHE A 108 6.41 -9.17 -9.81
C PHE A 108 7.77 -8.47 -9.88
N PRO A 109 8.77 -9.03 -10.58
CA PRO A 109 8.78 -10.32 -11.29
C PRO A 109 8.56 -11.54 -10.37
N GLU A 110 8.11 -12.65 -10.96
CA GLU A 110 7.88 -13.88 -10.22
C GLU A 110 9.14 -14.30 -9.45
N GLY A 111 8.99 -14.67 -8.19
CA GLY A 111 10.11 -14.97 -7.29
C GLY A 111 10.83 -13.75 -6.71
N ALA A 112 10.59 -12.52 -7.21
CA ALA A 112 11.25 -11.32 -6.69
C ALA A 112 10.98 -11.10 -5.19
N GLY A 113 9.78 -11.45 -4.71
CA GLY A 113 9.41 -11.34 -3.30
C GLY A 113 10.24 -12.20 -2.37
N GLN A 114 10.84 -13.27 -2.85
CA GLN A 114 11.63 -14.21 -2.04
C GLN A 114 13.11 -13.80 -1.93
N VAL A 115 13.68 -13.19 -2.96
CA VAL A 115 15.12 -12.90 -3.02
C VAL A 115 15.39 -11.42 -3.32
N GLN A 116 14.88 -10.89 -4.41
CA GLN A 116 15.24 -9.55 -4.89
C GLN A 116 14.73 -8.44 -3.98
N LEU A 117 13.44 -8.49 -3.60
CA LEU A 117 12.83 -7.49 -2.74
C LEU A 117 13.43 -7.48 -1.33
N PRO A 118 13.66 -8.62 -0.63
CA PRO A 118 14.40 -8.63 0.62
C PRO A 118 15.80 -8.01 0.52
N LEU A 119 16.57 -8.37 -0.51
CA LEU A 119 17.90 -7.80 -0.73
C LEU A 119 17.85 -6.29 -1.00
N LEU A 120 16.90 -5.84 -1.81
CA LEU A 120 16.70 -4.42 -2.08
C LEU A 120 16.38 -3.63 -0.80
N LEU A 121 15.49 -4.13 0.04
CA LEU A 121 15.13 -3.48 1.31
C LEU A 121 16.27 -3.49 2.33
N GLN A 122 17.16 -4.49 2.27
CA GLN A 122 18.35 -4.56 3.11
C GLN A 122 19.48 -3.62 2.66
N SER A 123 19.52 -3.26 1.38
CA SER A 123 20.58 -2.39 0.83
C SER A 123 20.48 -0.93 1.31
N GLY A 124 19.41 -0.56 2.01
CA GLY A 124 19.20 0.77 2.56
C GLY A 124 17.74 1.25 2.40
N SER A 125 17.52 2.54 2.69
CA SER A 125 16.19 3.14 2.51
C SER A 125 15.80 3.14 1.04
N GLN A 126 14.62 2.61 0.73
CA GLN A 126 14.05 2.56 -0.62
C GLN A 126 12.89 3.53 -0.74
N THR A 127 12.52 3.89 -1.97
CA THR A 127 11.31 4.65 -2.27
C THR A 127 10.24 3.69 -2.79
N VAL A 128 9.04 3.77 -2.19
CA VAL A 128 7.87 2.96 -2.51
C VAL A 128 6.71 3.86 -2.86
N TYR A 129 5.94 3.58 -3.91
CA TYR A 129 4.77 4.38 -4.24
C TYR A 129 3.49 3.56 -4.41
N CYS A 130 2.36 4.24 -4.24
CA CYS A 130 1.05 3.78 -4.63
C CYS A 130 0.25 4.91 -5.28
N GLY A 131 -0.50 4.59 -6.33
CA GLY A 131 -1.38 5.52 -7.06
C GLY A 131 -2.79 5.58 -6.48
N PHE A 132 -3.38 6.77 -6.53
CA PHE A 132 -4.75 7.07 -6.07
C PHE A 132 -5.43 7.97 -7.09
N ASP A 133 -6.26 7.40 -7.95
CA ASP A 133 -7.03 8.18 -8.93
C ASP A 133 -8.20 8.90 -8.23
N PRO A 134 -8.32 10.22 -8.39
CA PRO A 134 -9.38 11.03 -7.78
C PRO A 134 -10.73 10.87 -8.50
N THR A 135 -11.27 9.64 -8.47
CA THR A 135 -12.57 9.29 -9.05
C THR A 135 -13.75 9.61 -8.13
N ALA A 136 -13.49 10.00 -6.89
CA ALA A 136 -14.43 10.50 -5.89
C ALA A 136 -13.72 11.56 -5.03
N ASP A 137 -14.50 12.34 -4.29
CA ASP A 137 -14.01 13.42 -3.41
C ASP A 137 -13.29 12.92 -2.15
N SER A 138 -13.41 11.63 -1.86
CA SER A 138 -12.89 11.01 -0.64
C SER A 138 -12.30 9.63 -0.88
N LEU A 139 -11.41 9.20 0.02
CA LEU A 139 -10.84 7.87 0.04
C LEU A 139 -11.84 6.84 0.56
N HIS A 140 -11.86 5.66 -0.06
CA HIS A 140 -12.66 4.53 0.39
C HIS A 140 -11.80 3.44 1.08
N ALA A 141 -12.45 2.43 1.67
CA ALA A 141 -11.77 1.36 2.41
C ALA A 141 -10.71 0.60 1.58
N GLY A 142 -10.90 0.47 0.27
CA GLY A 142 -9.90 -0.14 -0.63
C GLY A 142 -8.60 0.67 -0.70
N ASN A 143 -8.71 2.01 -0.74
CA ASN A 143 -7.53 2.88 -0.69
C ASN A 143 -6.81 2.78 0.65
N LEU A 144 -7.54 2.61 1.76
CA LEU A 144 -6.96 2.49 3.09
C LEU A 144 -6.01 1.30 3.19
N LEU A 145 -6.31 0.17 2.55
CA LEU A 145 -5.42 -1.00 2.55
C LEU A 145 -4.07 -0.68 1.88
N ALA A 146 -4.09 0.01 0.76
CA ALA A 146 -2.87 0.46 0.08
C ALA A 146 -2.08 1.47 0.92
N ILE A 147 -2.78 2.40 1.59
CA ILE A 147 -2.16 3.38 2.51
C ILE A 147 -1.52 2.67 3.70
N ILE A 148 -2.17 1.65 4.29
CA ILE A 148 -1.59 0.83 5.36
C ILE A 148 -0.30 0.15 4.87
N GLY A 149 -0.27 -0.34 3.63
CA GLY A 149 0.96 -0.84 3.01
C GLY A 149 2.08 0.22 3.02
N LEU A 150 1.80 1.44 2.54
CA LEU A 150 2.76 2.55 2.55
C LEU A 150 3.21 2.89 3.99
N LEU A 151 2.30 2.92 4.97
CA LEU A 151 2.63 3.20 6.36
C LEU A 151 3.58 2.15 6.95
N HIS A 152 3.42 0.88 6.60
CA HIS A 152 4.35 -0.17 7.02
C HIS A 152 5.76 0.03 6.45
N PHE A 153 5.88 0.39 5.17
CA PHE A 153 7.18 0.71 4.57
C PHE A 153 7.78 1.97 5.22
N ARG A 154 6.98 3.01 5.47
CA ARG A 154 7.42 4.23 6.15
C ARG A 154 7.95 3.95 7.56
N ASN A 155 7.26 3.12 8.32
CA ASN A 155 7.69 2.71 9.68
C ASN A 155 9.00 1.89 9.67
N ALA A 156 9.29 1.21 8.58
CA ALA A 156 10.55 0.50 8.39
C ALA A 156 11.70 1.41 7.89
N GLY A 157 11.47 2.73 7.79
CA GLY A 157 12.48 3.72 7.37
C GLY A 157 12.60 3.90 5.86
N HIS A 158 11.65 3.38 5.06
CA HIS A 158 11.61 3.58 3.61
C HIS A 158 10.79 4.82 3.26
N ASN A 159 11.20 5.53 2.21
CA ASN A 159 10.47 6.69 1.70
C ASN A 159 9.21 6.25 0.98
N VAL A 160 8.13 7.01 1.13
CA VAL A 160 6.85 6.67 0.50
C VAL A 160 6.29 7.83 -0.32
N ILE A 161 5.68 7.49 -1.45
CA ILE A 161 5.03 8.43 -2.34
C ILE A 161 3.56 8.00 -2.50
N ALA A 162 2.64 8.88 -2.15
CA ALA A 162 1.24 8.77 -2.54
C ALA A 162 1.05 9.60 -3.81
N LEU A 163 0.82 8.92 -4.95
CA LEU A 163 0.67 9.56 -6.25
C LEU A 163 -0.81 9.78 -6.55
N ILE A 164 -1.23 11.04 -6.64
CA ILE A 164 -2.59 11.38 -7.08
C ILE A 164 -2.62 11.33 -8.60
N GLY A 165 -3.55 10.55 -9.15
CA GLY A 165 -3.74 10.33 -10.57
C GLY A 165 -4.58 11.41 -11.26
N GLY A 166 -4.19 12.69 -11.19
CA GLY A 166 -4.96 13.78 -11.79
C GLY A 166 -5.07 13.70 -13.31
N ALA A 167 -4.08 13.11 -13.99
CA ALA A 167 -4.15 12.80 -15.41
C ALA A 167 -4.85 11.47 -15.67
N THR A 168 -4.47 10.41 -14.95
CA THR A 168 -4.98 9.05 -15.15
C THR A 168 -6.46 8.89 -14.81
N ALA A 169 -7.00 9.69 -13.89
CA ALA A 169 -8.43 9.72 -13.59
C ALA A 169 -9.30 10.15 -14.79
N GLN A 170 -8.74 10.94 -15.71
CA GLN A 170 -9.44 11.38 -16.92
C GLN A 170 -9.42 10.30 -18.02
N ILE A 171 -8.51 9.32 -17.92
CA ILE A 171 -8.39 8.18 -18.83
C ILE A 171 -9.32 7.03 -18.38
N GLY A 172 -9.34 6.74 -17.10
CA GLY A 172 -10.15 5.67 -16.51
C GLY A 172 -9.47 4.31 -16.49
N ASP A 173 -9.20 3.81 -15.28
CA ASP A 173 -8.56 2.50 -15.07
C ASP A 173 -9.55 1.36 -15.35
N PRO A 174 -9.23 0.43 -16.30
CA PRO A 174 -10.06 -0.75 -16.59
C PRO A 174 -9.95 -1.85 -15.53
N SER A 175 -8.96 -1.80 -14.66
CA SER A 175 -8.62 -2.88 -13.74
C SER A 175 -9.77 -3.18 -12.77
N GLY A 176 -10.17 -4.47 -12.69
CA GLY A 176 -11.26 -4.90 -11.82
C GLY A 176 -12.66 -4.43 -12.22
N LYS A 177 -12.84 -3.89 -13.45
CA LYS A 177 -14.11 -3.37 -13.95
C LYS A 177 -14.64 -4.21 -15.11
N THR A 178 -15.97 -4.29 -15.22
CA THR A 178 -16.69 -4.95 -16.30
C THR A 178 -17.25 -3.97 -17.35
N ARG A 179 -17.29 -2.69 -17.00
CA ARG A 179 -17.76 -1.59 -17.85
C ARG A 179 -16.76 -0.46 -17.86
N GLU A 180 -16.79 0.36 -18.90
CA GLU A 180 -16.01 1.59 -19.01
C GLU A 180 -16.43 2.56 -17.89
N ARG A 181 -15.48 3.32 -17.37
CA ARG A 181 -15.78 4.38 -16.41
C ARG A 181 -16.38 5.57 -17.16
N GLU A 182 -17.37 6.20 -16.57
CA GLU A 182 -17.84 7.49 -17.06
C GLU A 182 -16.69 8.51 -17.02
N ALA A 183 -16.55 9.26 -18.13
CA ALA A 183 -15.54 10.30 -18.21
C ALA A 183 -15.87 11.42 -17.21
N LEU A 184 -14.96 11.70 -16.31
CA LEU A 184 -15.10 12.79 -15.35
C LEU A 184 -14.67 14.11 -16.01
N HIS A 185 -15.45 15.18 -15.79
CA HIS A 185 -15.06 16.52 -16.18
C HIS A 185 -13.80 16.95 -15.41
N ALA A 186 -12.89 17.67 -16.07
CA ALA A 186 -11.61 18.07 -15.49
C ALA A 186 -11.75 18.86 -14.16
N ASP A 187 -12.79 19.68 -14.03
CA ASP A 187 -13.07 20.43 -12.80
C ASP A 187 -13.48 19.51 -11.63
N VAL A 188 -14.25 18.45 -11.91
CA VAL A 188 -14.61 17.44 -10.92
C VAL A 188 -13.38 16.70 -10.45
N VAL A 189 -12.51 16.28 -11.39
CA VAL A 189 -11.22 15.63 -11.05
C VAL A 189 -10.40 16.55 -10.16
N LYS A 190 -10.30 17.85 -10.49
CA LYS A 190 -9.53 18.82 -9.70
C LYS A 190 -10.10 19.04 -8.29
N GLN A 191 -11.43 19.06 -8.15
CA GLN A 191 -12.08 19.12 -6.84
C GLN A 191 -11.78 17.86 -6.01
N ASN A 192 -11.93 16.70 -6.61
CA ASN A 192 -11.62 15.42 -5.98
C ASN A 192 -10.14 15.31 -5.57
N GLU A 193 -9.21 15.81 -6.41
CA GLU A 193 -7.78 15.88 -6.07
C GLU A 193 -7.53 16.59 -4.74
N SER A 194 -8.22 17.71 -4.50
CA SER A 194 -8.07 18.47 -3.26
C SER A 194 -8.51 17.64 -2.05
N GLY A 195 -9.68 16.98 -2.13
CA GLY A 195 -10.21 16.13 -1.07
C GLY A 195 -9.31 14.93 -0.76
N ILE A 196 -8.85 14.24 -1.81
CA ILE A 196 -7.92 13.11 -1.69
C ILE A 196 -6.59 13.55 -1.08
N ARG A 197 -6.03 14.67 -1.56
CA ARG A 197 -4.78 15.25 -1.03
C ARG A 197 -4.87 15.56 0.45
N GLU A 198 -5.93 16.26 0.85
CA GLU A 198 -6.17 16.60 2.25
C GLU A 198 -6.33 15.34 3.12
N SER A 199 -7.07 14.36 2.64
CA SER A 199 -7.26 13.08 3.33
C SER A 199 -5.95 12.32 3.51
N LEU A 200 -5.10 12.25 2.48
CA LEU A 200 -3.78 11.64 2.55
C LEU A 200 -2.88 12.36 3.58
N HIS A 201 -2.79 13.69 3.50
CA HIS A 201 -2.00 14.46 4.46
C HIS A 201 -2.46 14.23 5.90
N ARG A 202 -3.77 14.23 6.14
CA ARG A 202 -4.36 13.98 7.47
C ARG A 202 -4.03 12.59 7.99
N ILE A 203 -4.13 11.56 7.15
CA ILE A 203 -3.80 10.18 7.54
C ILE A 203 -2.32 10.06 7.93
N PHE A 204 -1.41 10.61 7.12
CA PHE A 204 0.02 10.55 7.41
C PHE A 204 0.42 11.37 8.64
N ALA A 205 -0.18 12.55 8.84
CA ALA A 205 0.04 13.36 10.03
C ALA A 205 -0.49 12.66 11.30
N ASN A 206 -1.68 12.08 11.24
CA ASN A 206 -2.24 11.31 12.35
C ASN A 206 -1.42 10.06 12.67
N HIS A 207 -0.89 9.38 11.65
CA HIS A 207 -0.01 8.25 11.86
C HIS A 207 1.27 8.65 12.61
N GLU A 208 1.88 9.77 12.24
CA GLU A 208 3.06 10.30 12.91
C GLU A 208 2.76 10.71 14.35
N LEU A 209 1.64 11.40 14.56
CA LEU A 209 1.24 11.91 15.87
C LEU A 209 0.82 10.82 16.86
N TYR A 210 0.08 9.80 16.41
CA TYR A 210 -0.58 8.84 17.32
C TYR A 210 0.02 7.45 17.32
N TYR A 211 0.76 7.08 16.28
CA TYR A 211 1.23 5.69 16.09
C TYR A 211 2.75 5.56 15.98
N CYS A 212 3.47 6.67 15.87
CA CYS A 212 4.92 6.65 15.77
C CYS A 212 5.55 6.86 17.15
N SER A 213 6.41 5.94 17.56
CA SER A 213 7.20 6.06 18.80
C SER A 213 8.49 6.87 18.63
N ASP A 214 9.03 6.94 17.42
CA ASP A 214 10.27 7.65 17.10
C ASP A 214 10.20 8.25 15.68
N PRO A 215 9.76 9.52 15.53
CA PRO A 215 9.64 10.16 14.22
C PRO A 215 10.94 10.23 13.41
N LYS A 216 12.10 10.20 14.07
CA LYS A 216 13.41 10.26 13.40
C LYS A 216 13.73 9.00 12.59
N LYS A 217 13.08 7.89 12.90
CA LYS A 217 13.23 6.62 12.17
C LYS A 217 12.26 6.45 11.00
N LEU A 218 11.27 7.33 10.89
CA LEU A 218 10.32 7.26 9.79
C LEU A 218 10.99 7.64 8.46
N GLY A 219 10.61 6.93 7.39
CA GLY A 219 10.88 7.38 6.04
C GLY A 219 10.13 8.67 5.70
N THR A 220 10.59 9.38 4.69
CA THR A 220 9.93 10.59 4.20
C THR A 220 8.60 10.25 3.52
N ILE A 221 7.70 11.25 3.46
CA ILE A 221 6.45 11.15 2.69
C ILE A 221 6.38 12.25 1.65
N SER A 222 5.92 11.91 0.45
CA SER A 222 5.60 12.85 -0.61
C SER A 222 4.22 12.56 -1.17
N VAL A 223 3.37 13.59 -1.30
CA VAL A 223 2.08 13.52 -1.99
C VAL A 223 2.24 14.27 -3.32
N LEU A 224 2.31 13.52 -4.42
CA LEU A 224 2.55 14.03 -5.77
C LEU A 224 1.29 13.94 -6.61
N ASN A 225 1.29 14.61 -7.77
CA ASN A 225 0.23 14.53 -8.77
C ASN A 225 0.83 14.30 -10.15
N ASN A 226 0.41 13.26 -10.84
CA ASN A 226 0.94 12.87 -12.14
C ASN A 226 0.61 13.87 -13.26
N ALA A 227 -0.43 14.69 -13.12
CA ALA A 227 -0.74 15.74 -14.09
C ALA A 227 0.44 16.69 -14.36
N LYS A 228 1.41 16.78 -13.43
CA LYS A 228 2.56 17.68 -13.57
C LYS A 228 3.46 17.30 -14.74
N TRP A 229 3.74 16.02 -14.94
CA TRP A 229 4.67 15.58 -15.99
C TRP A 229 4.02 15.35 -17.35
N TYR A 230 2.68 15.44 -17.43
CA TYR A 230 1.99 15.40 -18.72
C TYR A 230 1.82 16.78 -19.36
N LYS A 231 1.91 17.87 -18.59
CA LYS A 231 1.65 19.26 -19.09
C LYS A 231 2.56 19.69 -20.24
N GLY A 232 3.76 19.17 -20.33
CA GLY A 232 4.73 19.53 -21.37
C GLY A 232 4.68 18.64 -22.60
N TRP A 233 3.88 17.58 -22.63
CA TRP A 233 3.85 16.63 -23.71
C TRP A 233 2.93 17.06 -24.85
N ASN A 234 3.49 17.04 -26.08
CA ASN A 234 2.70 16.96 -27.28
C ASN A 234 2.28 15.50 -27.52
N VAL A 235 1.06 15.25 -27.97
CA VAL A 235 0.52 13.89 -28.16
C VAL A 235 1.35 13.06 -29.13
N VAL A 236 1.84 13.66 -30.22
CA VAL A 236 2.67 12.96 -31.21
C VAL A 236 4.02 12.59 -30.61
N ALA A 237 4.66 13.53 -29.91
CA ALA A 237 5.93 13.29 -29.23
C ALA A 237 5.77 12.20 -28.15
N PHE A 238 4.72 12.25 -27.34
CA PHE A 238 4.46 11.23 -26.33
C PHE A 238 4.29 9.83 -26.94
N LEU A 239 3.53 9.71 -28.00
CA LEU A 239 3.35 8.42 -28.67
C LEU A 239 4.62 7.93 -29.39
N SER A 240 5.39 8.84 -30.01
CA SER A 240 6.63 8.47 -30.71
C SER A 240 7.74 8.05 -29.75
N ASP A 241 7.88 8.75 -28.62
CA ASP A 241 8.98 8.54 -27.68
C ASP A 241 8.67 7.48 -26.63
N ILE A 242 7.46 7.54 -26.06
CA ILE A 242 7.02 6.64 -24.99
C ILE A 242 6.26 5.44 -25.57
N GLY A 243 5.28 5.68 -26.43
CA GLY A 243 4.40 4.64 -26.98
C GLY A 243 5.15 3.53 -27.70
N ARG A 244 6.26 3.86 -28.40
CA ARG A 244 7.10 2.89 -29.14
C ARG A 244 7.66 1.74 -28.29
N HIS A 245 7.78 1.93 -26.98
CA HIS A 245 8.30 0.93 -26.06
C HIS A 245 7.27 -0.14 -25.66
N PHE A 246 5.99 0.09 -25.98
CA PHE A 246 4.89 -0.81 -25.63
C PHE A 246 4.52 -1.68 -26.83
N ARG A 247 4.43 -2.99 -26.61
CA ARG A 247 4.05 -3.96 -27.64
C ARG A 247 2.57 -4.32 -27.49
N MET A 248 1.80 -4.08 -28.55
CA MET A 248 0.35 -4.33 -28.58
C MET A 248 -0.01 -5.75 -28.13
N GLY A 249 0.71 -6.77 -28.61
CA GLY A 249 0.46 -8.16 -28.21
C GLY A 249 0.59 -8.37 -26.71
N THR A 250 1.63 -7.79 -26.08
CA THR A 250 1.82 -7.85 -24.62
C THR A 250 0.73 -7.11 -23.87
N MET A 251 0.36 -5.91 -24.31
CA MET A 251 -0.69 -5.11 -23.71
C MET A 251 -2.06 -5.81 -23.80
N LEU A 252 -2.38 -6.37 -24.96
CA LEU A 252 -3.61 -7.11 -25.20
C LEU A 252 -3.69 -8.41 -24.41
N SER A 253 -2.56 -9.03 -24.04
CA SER A 253 -2.54 -10.27 -23.25
C SER A 253 -2.85 -10.06 -21.76
N ARG A 254 -2.88 -8.82 -21.26
CA ARG A 254 -3.18 -8.54 -19.85
C ARG A 254 -4.59 -8.98 -19.48
N HIS A 255 -4.72 -9.63 -18.32
CA HIS A 255 -6.01 -10.20 -17.87
C HIS A 255 -7.13 -9.15 -17.81
N SER A 256 -6.86 -7.96 -17.28
CA SER A 256 -7.83 -6.85 -17.24
C SER A 256 -8.31 -6.45 -18.63
N VAL A 257 -7.38 -6.33 -19.60
CA VAL A 257 -7.70 -6.02 -21.00
C VAL A 257 -8.51 -7.13 -21.64
N GLN A 258 -8.10 -8.38 -21.51
CA GLN A 258 -8.82 -9.54 -22.05
C GLN A 258 -10.25 -9.65 -21.51
N SER A 259 -10.43 -9.37 -20.22
CA SER A 259 -11.73 -9.36 -19.58
C SER A 259 -12.64 -8.28 -20.17
N ARG A 260 -12.10 -7.08 -20.39
CA ARG A 260 -12.86 -5.93 -20.98
C ARG A 260 -13.18 -6.16 -22.46
N LEU A 261 -12.25 -6.68 -23.25
CA LEU A 261 -12.48 -6.98 -24.67
C LEU A 261 -13.58 -8.02 -24.88
N LYS A 262 -13.82 -8.90 -23.91
CA LYS A 262 -14.89 -9.91 -23.95
C LYS A 262 -16.23 -9.37 -23.44
N SER A 263 -16.28 -8.15 -22.88
CA SER A 263 -17.54 -7.57 -22.43
C SER A 263 -18.39 -7.11 -23.63
N ALA A 264 -19.69 -6.96 -23.42
CA ALA A 264 -20.62 -6.57 -24.50
C ALA A 264 -20.29 -5.19 -25.12
N GLU A 265 -19.75 -4.28 -24.31
CA GLU A 265 -19.37 -2.92 -24.75
C GLU A 265 -17.99 -2.86 -25.40
N GLY A 266 -17.15 -3.91 -25.19
CA GLY A 266 -15.76 -3.88 -25.60
C GLY A 266 -14.90 -2.92 -24.74
N MET A 267 -13.85 -2.37 -25.33
CA MET A 267 -12.89 -1.50 -24.66
C MET A 267 -12.51 -0.33 -25.57
N SER A 268 -12.60 0.90 -25.10
CA SER A 268 -12.15 2.06 -25.86
C SER A 268 -10.61 2.14 -25.91
N PHE A 269 -10.07 2.86 -26.90
CA PHE A 269 -8.65 3.12 -26.98
C PHE A 269 -8.16 3.95 -25.76
N THR A 270 -8.99 4.85 -25.27
CA THR A 270 -8.69 5.65 -24.07
C THR A 270 -8.47 4.73 -22.85
N GLU A 271 -9.44 3.88 -22.56
CA GLU A 271 -9.35 2.89 -21.47
C GLU A 271 -8.14 1.95 -21.66
N PHE A 272 -7.91 1.46 -22.89
CA PHE A 272 -6.77 0.60 -23.21
C PHE A 272 -5.42 1.28 -22.95
N SER A 273 -5.32 2.58 -23.21
CA SER A 273 -4.10 3.35 -23.04
C SER A 273 -3.71 3.57 -21.58
N TYR A 274 -4.61 3.35 -20.60
CA TYR A 274 -4.37 3.57 -19.18
C TYR A 274 -3.08 2.88 -18.69
N GLN A 275 -2.84 1.64 -19.08
CA GLN A 275 -1.64 0.90 -18.70
C GLN A 275 -0.33 1.58 -19.13
N LEU A 276 -0.35 2.33 -20.25
CA LEU A 276 0.80 3.10 -20.71
C LEU A 276 1.05 4.32 -19.80
N PHE A 277 -0.01 5.02 -19.40
CA PHE A 277 0.09 6.17 -18.49
C PHE A 277 0.62 5.75 -17.12
N GLN A 278 0.08 4.70 -16.51
CA GLN A 278 0.57 4.21 -15.22
C GLN A 278 2.02 3.71 -15.31
N ALA A 279 2.41 3.08 -16.41
CA ALA A 279 3.80 2.67 -16.62
C ALA A 279 4.74 3.89 -16.74
N TYR A 280 4.31 4.94 -17.43
CA TYR A 280 5.06 6.18 -17.54
C TYR A 280 5.15 6.92 -16.18
N ASP A 281 4.11 6.87 -15.35
CA ASP A 281 4.16 7.38 -13.97
C ASP A 281 5.28 6.67 -13.19
N PHE A 282 5.36 5.34 -13.25
CA PHE A 282 6.41 4.59 -12.55
C PHE A 282 7.80 4.94 -13.06
N TYR A 283 7.96 5.07 -14.38
CA TYR A 283 9.21 5.51 -14.99
C TYR A 283 9.64 6.90 -14.47
N ASN A 284 8.75 7.89 -14.45
CA ASN A 284 9.05 9.22 -13.90
C ASN A 284 9.45 9.17 -12.42
N LEU A 285 8.72 8.39 -11.62
CA LEU A 285 9.06 8.22 -10.21
C LEU A 285 10.39 7.49 -10.03
N HIS A 286 10.70 6.54 -10.89
CA HIS A 286 12.00 5.89 -10.90
C HIS A 286 13.14 6.88 -11.22
N GLN A 287 12.99 7.70 -12.26
CA GLN A 287 14.01 8.66 -12.68
C GLN A 287 14.20 9.81 -11.65
N LEU A 288 13.10 10.36 -11.14
CA LEU A 288 13.15 11.58 -10.32
C LEU A 288 13.33 11.31 -8.82
N TYR A 289 12.86 10.16 -8.33
CA TYR A 289 12.81 9.83 -6.90
C TYR A 289 13.48 8.49 -6.56
N ASN A 290 14.19 7.88 -7.53
CA ASN A 290 14.77 6.54 -7.37
C ASN A 290 13.76 5.52 -6.81
N CYS A 291 12.49 5.65 -7.24
CA CYS A 291 11.41 4.77 -6.80
C CYS A 291 11.52 3.42 -7.48
N LYS A 292 11.71 2.36 -6.72
CA LYS A 292 11.93 1.00 -7.25
C LYS A 292 10.80 0.04 -6.92
N ILE A 293 9.85 0.45 -6.09
CA ILE A 293 8.77 -0.42 -5.62
C ILE A 293 7.43 0.27 -5.87
N GLN A 294 6.54 -0.42 -6.58
CA GLN A 294 5.16 -0.01 -6.79
C GLN A 294 4.23 -0.93 -6.00
N LEU A 295 3.35 -0.35 -5.18
CA LEU A 295 2.25 -1.05 -4.52
C LEU A 295 0.96 -0.85 -5.31
N GLY A 296 0.13 -1.89 -5.36
CA GLY A 296 -1.17 -1.83 -5.99
C GLY A 296 -2.07 -2.97 -5.53
N GLY A 297 -3.36 -2.88 -5.79
CA GLY A 297 -4.30 -3.97 -5.63
C GLY A 297 -3.96 -5.13 -6.59
N ARG A 298 -4.50 -6.31 -6.32
CA ARG A 298 -4.29 -7.48 -7.19
C ARG A 298 -4.83 -7.27 -8.62
N ASP A 299 -5.87 -6.47 -8.74
CA ASP A 299 -6.44 -6.01 -10.01
C ASP A 299 -5.44 -5.21 -10.83
N GLN A 300 -4.49 -4.52 -10.18
CA GLN A 300 -3.45 -3.69 -10.79
C GLN A 300 -2.27 -4.49 -11.36
N LEU A 301 -2.20 -5.80 -11.16
CA LEU A 301 -1.03 -6.62 -11.51
C LEU A 301 -0.59 -6.41 -12.98
N GLY A 302 -1.54 -6.34 -13.92
CA GLY A 302 -1.25 -6.09 -15.33
C GLY A 302 -0.55 -4.76 -15.57
N ASN A 303 -1.00 -3.68 -14.91
CA ASN A 303 -0.40 -2.36 -15.00
C ASN A 303 0.98 -2.32 -14.32
N LEU A 304 1.13 -2.99 -13.16
CA LEU A 304 2.42 -3.13 -12.45
C LEU A 304 3.47 -3.82 -13.32
N MET A 305 3.10 -4.91 -13.99
CA MET A 305 3.95 -5.64 -14.94
C MET A 305 4.38 -4.72 -16.10
N THR A 306 3.46 -3.96 -16.65
CA THR A 306 3.72 -3.05 -17.77
C THR A 306 4.70 -1.94 -17.36
N GLY A 307 4.57 -1.40 -16.15
CA GLY A 307 5.50 -0.41 -15.61
C GLY A 307 6.91 -0.96 -15.39
N HIS A 308 7.02 -2.14 -14.81
CA HIS A 308 8.30 -2.82 -14.62
C HIS A 308 9.00 -3.10 -15.96
N GLU A 309 8.28 -3.66 -16.94
CA GLU A 309 8.83 -3.94 -18.27
C GLU A 309 9.30 -2.68 -19.01
N PHE A 310 8.60 -1.54 -18.79
CA PHE A 310 8.98 -0.28 -19.39
C PHE A 310 10.28 0.29 -18.80
N ILE A 311 10.46 0.22 -17.49
CA ILE A 311 11.68 0.70 -16.82
C ILE A 311 12.93 -0.09 -17.27
N GLN A 312 12.77 -1.35 -17.68
CA GLN A 312 13.88 -2.20 -18.13
C GLN A 312 14.33 -1.95 -19.59
N LYS A 313 13.59 -1.15 -20.35
CA LYS A 313 13.89 -0.81 -21.75
C LYS A 313 14.66 0.51 -21.87
#